data_91cf59642fc9db2f07bf8d52732a8fa6
#
_entry.id   91cf59642fc9db2f07bf8d52732a8fa6
#
_cell.length_a   1.000
_cell.length_b   1.000
_cell.length_c   1.000
_cell.angle_alpha   90.00
_cell.angle_beta   90.00
_cell.angle_gamma   90.00
#
_symmetry.space_group_name_H-M   'P 1'
#
loop_
_entity.id
_entity.type
_entity.pdbx_description
1 polymer ?
#
loop_
_entity_poly.entity_id
_entity_poly.type
_entity_poly.pdbx_seq_one_letter_code
_entity_poly.pdbx_strand_id
1 'polypeptide(L)'
;MPDKNWQFELEEYIKQGEPDKTEKSEAWQTAIGLQAVDGLNTSDYLLDTAKEHIEGKITIDEAQKRIHSYYEQRCVRTETENETKEADIVSARIAKLLGEKAFQFSPAEWLSIHRRLFEGVFSHAGQIRQYNITKKEWVLNGDTVTYADWNSIKETLDYDFSTEKQFSYEGLSIDEAVKHLAKFASDIWQIHPFSEGNTRATAVFMIKYMKTFGFSVNNDAFEKNSWYFRNALVRANYNNLQKGVHSTTKFLEMFFSNLLLDTHYELKNRYMHIDYAEDDSQSINLILWTAFWKSLQF
;
A
#
# COMPACT_ATOMS: atom_id res chain seq x y z
N MET A 1 16.25 -19.50 -43.10
CA MET A 1 16.08 -18.32 -42.23
C MET A 1 14.82 -18.55 -41.44
N PRO A 2 14.83 -18.56 -40.11
CA PRO A 2 13.59 -18.63 -39.36
C PRO A 2 12.83 -17.34 -39.58
N ASP A 3 11.56 -17.48 -39.95
CA ASP A 3 10.68 -16.38 -40.29
C ASP A 3 10.57 -15.35 -39.16
N LYS A 4 10.74 -14.08 -39.46
CA LYS A 4 10.50 -12.93 -38.56
C LYS A 4 9.07 -12.92 -37.99
N ASN A 5 8.20 -13.80 -38.44
CA ASN A 5 6.79 -13.86 -38.07
C ASN A 5 6.57 -14.42 -36.65
N TRP A 6 7.35 -15.42 -36.21
CA TRP A 6 7.17 -16.04 -34.88
C TRP A 6 7.48 -15.10 -33.71
N GLN A 7 8.44 -14.16 -33.89
CA GLN A 7 8.76 -13.16 -32.86
C GLN A 7 7.60 -12.20 -32.66
N PHE A 8 6.98 -11.74 -33.75
CA PHE A 8 5.80 -10.89 -33.70
C PHE A 8 4.61 -11.62 -33.06
N GLU A 9 4.37 -12.88 -33.46
CA GLU A 9 3.31 -13.71 -32.87
C GLU A 9 3.53 -13.95 -31.36
N LEU A 10 4.77 -14.15 -30.93
CA LEU A 10 5.12 -14.31 -29.53
C LEU A 10 4.92 -13.02 -28.74
N GLU A 11 5.31 -11.87 -29.29
CA GLU A 11 5.07 -10.56 -28.66
C GLU A 11 3.58 -10.27 -28.50
N GLU A 12 2.77 -10.56 -29.53
CA GLU A 12 1.31 -10.42 -29.47
C GLU A 12 0.69 -11.39 -28.46
N TYR A 13 1.19 -12.62 -28.38
CA TYR A 13 0.73 -13.60 -27.38
C TYR A 13 1.05 -13.13 -25.93
N ILE A 14 2.24 -12.58 -25.71
CA ILE A 14 2.63 -12.02 -24.42
C ILE A 14 1.72 -10.84 -24.05
N LYS A 15 1.45 -9.92 -24.97
CA LYS A 15 0.54 -8.79 -24.76
C LYS A 15 -0.89 -9.23 -24.43
N GLN A 16 -1.39 -10.29 -25.06
CA GLN A 16 -2.72 -10.85 -24.79
C GLN A 16 -2.81 -11.51 -23.40
N GLY A 17 -1.68 -11.94 -22.82
CA GLY A 17 -1.60 -12.50 -21.48
C GLY A 17 -1.53 -11.44 -20.36
N GLU A 18 -1.33 -10.17 -20.71
CA GLU A 18 -1.31 -9.07 -19.75
C GLU A 18 -2.73 -8.65 -19.32
N PRO A 19 -2.88 -7.98 -18.15
CA PRO A 19 -4.14 -7.37 -17.72
C PRO A 19 -4.75 -6.46 -18.77
N ASP A 20 -6.06 -6.25 -18.70
CA ASP A 20 -6.73 -5.31 -19.59
C ASP A 20 -6.32 -3.83 -19.32
N LYS A 21 -6.81 -2.91 -20.14
CA LYS A 21 -6.46 -1.50 -20.05
C LYS A 21 -6.85 -0.87 -18.71
N THR A 22 -8.00 -1.28 -18.16
CA THR A 22 -8.51 -0.78 -16.88
C THR A 22 -7.63 -1.27 -15.74
N GLU A 23 -7.38 -2.59 -15.69
CA GLU A 23 -6.52 -3.20 -14.68
C GLU A 23 -5.09 -2.63 -14.70
N LYS A 24 -4.54 -2.38 -15.91
CA LYS A 24 -3.23 -1.71 -16.07
C LYS A 24 -3.25 -0.28 -15.51
N SER A 25 -4.28 0.50 -15.85
CA SER A 25 -4.43 1.87 -15.36
C SER A 25 -4.49 1.91 -13.84
N GLU A 26 -5.32 1.07 -13.24
CA GLU A 26 -5.47 0.96 -11.79
C GLU A 26 -4.15 0.55 -11.11
N ALA A 27 -3.45 -0.44 -11.68
CA ALA A 27 -2.17 -0.87 -11.14
C ALA A 27 -1.11 0.24 -11.15
N TRP A 28 -1.04 1.04 -12.23
CA TRP A 28 -0.13 2.18 -12.32
C TRP A 28 -0.52 3.33 -11.39
N GLN A 29 -1.80 3.67 -11.30
CA GLN A 29 -2.29 4.71 -10.38
C GLN A 29 -1.93 4.37 -8.94
N THR A 30 -2.21 3.14 -8.51
CA THR A 30 -1.81 2.63 -7.19
C THR A 30 -0.30 2.70 -6.99
N ALA A 31 0.47 2.24 -7.98
CA ALA A 31 1.93 2.17 -7.90
C ALA A 31 2.57 3.55 -7.74
N ILE A 32 2.10 4.52 -8.50
CA ILE A 32 2.55 5.92 -8.45
C ILE A 32 2.14 6.57 -7.14
N GLY A 33 0.88 6.41 -6.73
CA GLY A 33 0.36 6.97 -5.49
C GLY A 33 1.06 6.43 -4.24
N LEU A 34 1.46 5.17 -4.23
CA LEU A 34 2.18 4.55 -3.11
C LEU A 34 3.56 5.17 -2.86
N GLN A 35 4.17 5.88 -3.79
CA GLN A 35 5.44 6.55 -3.56
C GLN A 35 5.32 7.70 -2.54
N ALA A 36 4.15 8.32 -2.46
CA ALA A 36 3.88 9.39 -1.52
C ALA A 36 3.93 8.97 -0.03
N VAL A 37 3.88 7.66 0.30
CA VAL A 37 4.05 7.19 1.70
C VAL A 37 5.44 7.51 2.26
N ASP A 38 6.43 7.62 1.38
CA ASP A 38 7.81 7.95 1.72
C ASP A 38 8.22 9.33 1.18
N GLY A 39 7.24 10.15 0.75
CA GLY A 39 7.44 11.51 0.24
C GLY A 39 8.07 11.58 -1.15
N LEU A 40 8.10 10.46 -1.88
CA LEU A 40 8.73 10.38 -3.20
C LEU A 40 7.78 10.79 -4.32
N ASN A 41 8.36 11.32 -5.41
CA ASN A 41 7.64 11.70 -6.62
C ASN A 41 8.22 11.02 -7.83
N THR A 42 7.35 10.62 -8.76
CA THR A 42 7.73 9.99 -10.02
C THR A 42 8.06 11.04 -11.11
N SER A 43 8.84 10.63 -12.11
CA SER A 43 9.20 11.48 -13.25
C SER A 43 8.11 11.49 -14.35
N ASP A 44 8.14 12.54 -15.19
CA ASP A 44 7.32 12.57 -16.40
C ASP A 44 7.66 11.41 -17.35
N TYR A 45 8.93 10.97 -17.40
CA TYR A 45 9.34 9.82 -18.17
C TYR A 45 8.62 8.53 -17.77
N LEU A 46 8.45 8.31 -16.46
CA LEU A 46 7.66 7.19 -15.97
C LEU A 46 6.21 7.31 -16.43
N LEU A 47 5.60 8.50 -16.30
CA LEU A 47 4.19 8.72 -16.66
C LEU A 47 3.94 8.43 -18.14
N ASP A 48 4.85 8.84 -19.03
CA ASP A 48 4.75 8.57 -20.47
C ASP A 48 4.95 7.07 -20.76
N THR A 49 5.91 6.43 -20.11
CA THR A 49 6.13 4.97 -20.22
C THR A 49 4.92 4.17 -19.73
N ALA A 50 4.32 4.59 -18.63
CA ALA A 50 3.10 3.97 -18.10
C ALA A 50 1.92 4.08 -19.07
N LYS A 51 1.72 5.25 -19.70
CA LYS A 51 0.70 5.44 -20.74
C LYS A 51 0.89 4.48 -21.92
N GLU A 52 2.12 4.33 -22.42
CA GLU A 52 2.40 3.40 -23.51
C GLU A 52 2.08 1.94 -23.13
N HIS A 53 2.36 1.53 -21.89
CA HIS A 53 1.98 0.21 -21.40
C HIS A 53 0.47 0.05 -21.25
N ILE A 54 -0.23 1.05 -20.69
CA ILE A 54 -1.70 1.05 -20.56
C ILE A 54 -2.38 0.94 -21.93
N GLU A 55 -1.83 1.63 -22.93
CA GLU A 55 -2.32 1.59 -24.32
C GLU A 55 -1.95 0.29 -25.06
N GLY A 56 -1.19 -0.62 -24.42
CA GLY A 56 -0.76 -1.88 -25.04
C GLY A 56 0.34 -1.73 -26.08
N LYS A 57 1.00 -0.56 -26.20
CA LYS A 57 2.11 -0.33 -27.12
C LYS A 57 3.36 -1.11 -26.73
N ILE A 58 3.59 -1.25 -25.43
CA ILE A 58 4.71 -1.98 -24.83
C ILE A 58 4.19 -2.92 -23.74
N THR A 59 4.97 -3.96 -23.42
CA THR A 59 4.71 -4.84 -22.27
C THR A 59 5.22 -4.22 -20.99
N ILE A 60 4.79 -4.76 -19.82
CA ILE A 60 5.30 -4.31 -18.52
C ILE A 60 6.81 -4.56 -18.38
N ASP A 61 7.32 -5.64 -18.97
CA ASP A 61 8.76 -5.94 -18.96
C ASP A 61 9.54 -4.93 -19.79
N GLU A 62 9.02 -4.52 -20.93
CA GLU A 62 9.63 -3.45 -21.73
C GLU A 62 9.58 -2.10 -21.02
N ALA A 63 8.48 -1.79 -20.32
CA ALA A 63 8.37 -0.59 -19.50
C ALA A 63 9.47 -0.55 -18.42
N GLN A 64 9.64 -1.65 -17.66
CA GLN A 64 10.69 -1.76 -16.64
C GLN A 64 12.09 -1.60 -17.25
N LYS A 65 12.34 -2.24 -18.37
CA LYS A 65 13.63 -2.15 -19.07
C LYS A 65 13.94 -0.72 -19.53
N ARG A 66 12.97 0.00 -20.09
CA ARG A 66 13.14 1.40 -20.50
C ARG A 66 13.44 2.31 -19.32
N ILE A 67 12.70 2.18 -18.22
CA ILE A 67 12.94 2.95 -17.01
C ILE A 67 14.35 2.69 -16.47
N HIS A 68 14.77 1.43 -16.41
CA HIS A 68 16.12 1.06 -15.96
C HIS A 68 17.19 1.68 -16.85
N SER A 69 17.07 1.53 -18.18
CA SER A 69 18.02 2.08 -19.16
C SER A 69 18.09 3.62 -19.13
N TYR A 70 16.96 4.30 -18.87
CA TYR A 70 16.93 5.75 -18.71
C TYR A 70 17.84 6.23 -17.57
N TYR A 71 17.85 5.50 -16.46
CA TYR A 71 18.67 5.84 -15.31
C TYR A 71 20.12 5.33 -15.41
N GLU A 72 20.39 4.29 -16.17
CA GLU A 72 21.76 3.81 -16.41
C GLU A 72 22.61 4.80 -17.24
N GLN A 73 21.99 5.52 -18.15
CA GLN A 73 22.67 6.51 -18.98
C GLN A 73 23.12 7.77 -18.22
N ARG A 74 22.66 7.96 -16.99
CA ARG A 74 22.98 9.12 -16.14
C ARG A 74 23.91 8.72 -15.02
N CYS A 75 25.22 8.97 -15.20
CA CYS A 75 26.26 8.55 -14.24
C CYS A 75 26.33 9.38 -12.97
N VAL A 76 25.91 10.66 -13.00
CA VAL A 76 25.93 11.58 -11.84
C VAL A 76 24.50 12.06 -11.58
N ARG A 77 24.04 11.91 -10.35
CA ARG A 77 22.69 12.27 -9.90
C ARG A 77 22.73 13.02 -8.60
N THR A 78 21.82 13.98 -8.42
CA THR A 78 21.51 14.61 -7.14
C THR A 78 20.74 13.65 -6.23
N GLU A 79 20.58 14.00 -4.95
CA GLU A 79 19.76 13.23 -4.01
C GLU A 79 18.31 13.12 -4.51
N THR A 80 17.70 14.22 -4.91
CA THR A 80 16.34 14.27 -5.48
C THR A 80 16.20 13.39 -6.74
N GLU A 81 17.20 13.35 -7.62
CA GLU A 81 17.19 12.46 -8.81
C GLU A 81 17.30 10.98 -8.42
N ASN A 82 17.98 10.66 -7.31
CA ASN A 82 18.03 9.29 -6.78
C ASN A 82 16.69 8.88 -6.15
N GLU A 83 16.01 9.78 -5.44
CA GLU A 83 14.66 9.59 -4.91
C GLU A 83 13.65 9.37 -6.05
N THR A 84 13.70 10.17 -7.11
CA THR A 84 12.86 10.00 -8.31
C THR A 84 13.15 8.68 -9.02
N LYS A 85 14.42 8.28 -9.12
CA LYS A 85 14.81 6.96 -9.65
C LYS A 85 14.21 5.81 -8.83
N GLU A 86 14.27 5.92 -7.51
CA GLU A 86 13.64 4.92 -6.63
C GLU A 86 12.14 4.85 -6.91
N ALA A 87 11.46 6.01 -6.90
CA ALA A 87 10.02 6.08 -7.15
C ALA A 87 9.63 5.44 -8.49
N ASP A 88 10.36 5.73 -9.56
CA ASP A 88 10.08 5.21 -10.90
C ASP A 88 10.27 3.68 -10.98
N ILE A 89 11.40 3.19 -10.51
CA ILE A 89 11.71 1.76 -10.54
C ILE A 89 10.70 0.98 -9.70
N VAL A 90 10.40 1.46 -8.50
CA VAL A 90 9.48 0.78 -7.58
C VAL A 90 8.05 0.85 -8.10
N SER A 91 7.63 1.96 -8.71
CA SER A 91 6.30 2.05 -9.34
C SER A 91 6.11 1.03 -10.46
N ALA A 92 7.08 0.88 -11.36
CA ALA A 92 6.98 -0.12 -12.44
C ALA A 92 6.90 -1.56 -11.89
N ARG A 93 7.59 -1.84 -10.78
CA ARG A 93 7.57 -3.15 -10.13
C ARG A 93 6.25 -3.40 -9.38
N ILE A 94 5.69 -2.39 -8.72
CA ILE A 94 4.36 -2.48 -8.10
C ILE A 94 3.32 -2.75 -9.18
N ALA A 95 3.32 -1.99 -10.28
CA ALA A 95 2.38 -2.19 -11.38
C ALA A 95 2.45 -3.61 -11.93
N LYS A 96 3.65 -4.17 -12.13
CA LYS A 96 3.84 -5.56 -12.52
C LYS A 96 3.27 -6.54 -11.51
N LEU A 97 3.62 -6.39 -10.22
CA LEU A 97 3.15 -7.27 -9.14
C LEU A 97 1.63 -7.28 -9.00
N LEU A 98 0.99 -6.11 -9.13
CA LEU A 98 -0.46 -5.98 -9.03
C LEU A 98 -1.20 -6.58 -10.24
N GLY A 99 -0.55 -6.62 -11.41
CA GLY A 99 -1.06 -7.27 -12.61
C GLY A 99 -0.90 -8.81 -12.61
N GLU A 100 -0.02 -9.36 -11.77
CA GLU A 100 0.17 -10.81 -11.65
C GLU A 100 -0.95 -11.47 -10.84
N LYS A 101 -1.59 -12.50 -11.39
CA LYS A 101 -2.64 -13.26 -10.69
C LYS A 101 -2.10 -14.16 -9.58
N ALA A 102 -0.86 -14.63 -9.71
CA ALA A 102 -0.25 -15.53 -8.73
C ALA A 102 -0.04 -14.80 -7.39
N PHE A 103 -0.51 -15.43 -6.32
CA PHE A 103 -0.32 -14.97 -4.94
C PHE A 103 -0.41 -16.15 -3.98
N GLN A 104 0.47 -16.20 -2.99
CA GLN A 104 0.42 -17.20 -1.93
C GLN A 104 0.39 -16.47 -0.57
N PHE A 105 -0.64 -16.70 0.22
CA PHE A 105 -0.72 -16.12 1.55
C PHE A 105 0.33 -16.77 2.49
N SER A 106 1.44 -16.09 2.70
CA SER A 106 2.51 -16.53 3.60
C SER A 106 3.47 -15.38 3.95
N PRO A 107 4.22 -15.47 5.09
CA PRO A 107 5.32 -14.54 5.38
C PRO A 107 6.36 -14.51 4.26
N ALA A 108 6.67 -15.67 3.68
CA ALA A 108 7.65 -15.77 2.58
C ALA A 108 7.23 -14.97 1.35
N GLU A 109 5.94 -14.94 1.01
CA GLU A 109 5.42 -14.11 -0.08
C GLU A 109 5.59 -12.62 0.23
N TRP A 110 5.30 -12.18 1.46
CA TRP A 110 5.51 -10.79 1.84
C TRP A 110 6.98 -10.37 1.76
N LEU A 111 7.90 -11.21 2.23
CA LEU A 111 9.34 -11.00 2.07
C LEU A 111 9.75 -10.99 0.58
N SER A 112 9.16 -11.86 -0.24
CA SER A 112 9.38 -11.91 -1.69
C SER A 112 8.87 -10.64 -2.38
N ILE A 113 7.69 -10.13 -2.02
CA ILE A 113 7.16 -8.86 -2.51
C ILE A 113 8.16 -7.74 -2.20
N HIS A 114 8.61 -7.60 -0.95
CA HIS A 114 9.58 -6.58 -0.60
C HIS A 114 10.88 -6.71 -1.42
N ARG A 115 11.42 -7.93 -1.57
CA ARG A 115 12.60 -8.15 -2.39
C ARG A 115 12.38 -7.71 -3.83
N ARG A 116 11.28 -8.12 -4.45
CA ARG A 116 10.95 -7.80 -5.84
C ARG A 116 10.74 -6.30 -6.06
N LEU A 117 10.20 -5.59 -5.07
CA LEU A 117 10.04 -4.13 -5.12
C LEU A 117 11.38 -3.41 -5.08
N PHE A 118 12.30 -3.85 -4.23
CA PHE A 118 13.47 -3.06 -3.85
C PHE A 118 14.83 -3.64 -4.25
N GLU A 119 14.88 -4.78 -4.96
CA GLU A 119 16.13 -5.36 -5.45
C GLU A 119 16.90 -4.36 -6.33
N GLY A 120 18.19 -4.12 -6.00
CA GLY A 120 19.01 -3.11 -6.68
C GLY A 120 18.65 -1.65 -6.34
N VAL A 121 17.62 -1.41 -5.51
CA VAL A 121 17.31 -0.11 -4.89
C VAL A 121 17.89 -0.07 -3.47
N PHE A 122 17.54 -1.08 -2.66
CA PHE A 122 18.09 -1.25 -1.32
C PHE A 122 19.01 -2.48 -1.27
N SER A 123 20.17 -2.35 -0.62
CA SER A 123 21.09 -3.49 -0.42
C SER A 123 20.50 -4.60 0.45
N HIS A 124 19.50 -4.29 1.25
CA HIS A 124 18.80 -5.19 2.17
C HIS A 124 17.42 -5.66 1.65
N ALA A 125 17.15 -5.55 0.36
CA ALA A 125 15.87 -5.92 -0.23
C ALA A 125 15.47 -7.37 0.11
N GLY A 126 14.29 -7.56 0.72
CA GLY A 126 13.78 -8.87 1.16
C GLY A 126 14.44 -9.45 2.40
N GLN A 127 15.34 -8.71 3.06
CA GLN A 127 16.02 -9.15 4.26
C GLN A 127 15.36 -8.59 5.52
N ILE A 128 15.16 -9.46 6.51
CA ILE A 128 14.68 -9.04 7.83
C ILE A 128 15.81 -8.28 8.53
N ARG A 129 15.48 -7.10 9.09
CA ARG A 129 16.43 -6.30 9.87
C ARG A 129 16.93 -7.06 11.10
N GLN A 130 18.17 -6.74 11.50
CA GLN A 130 18.86 -7.35 12.65
C GLN A 130 19.14 -6.31 13.75
N TYR A 131 18.32 -5.27 13.83
CA TYR A 131 18.43 -4.20 14.83
C TYR A 131 17.06 -3.57 15.06
N ASN A 132 16.88 -2.96 16.24
CA ASN A 132 15.66 -2.22 16.55
C ASN A 132 15.66 -0.87 15.86
N ILE A 133 14.48 -0.42 15.45
CA ILE A 133 14.29 0.83 14.73
C ILE A 133 13.29 1.73 15.47
N THR A 134 13.45 3.01 15.27
CA THR A 134 12.50 4.06 15.65
C THR A 134 12.33 5.02 14.48
N LYS A 135 11.10 5.46 14.24
CA LYS A 135 10.79 6.44 13.19
C LYS A 135 9.97 7.57 13.81
N LYS A 136 10.36 8.80 13.54
CA LYS A 136 9.57 9.97 13.95
C LYS A 136 8.35 10.09 13.04
N GLU A 137 7.16 10.06 13.63
CA GLU A 137 5.91 10.13 12.89
C GLU A 137 5.24 11.50 13.08
N TRP A 138 4.91 12.15 11.94
CA TRP A 138 4.27 13.45 11.96
C TRP A 138 2.95 13.44 12.75
N VAL A 139 2.11 12.43 12.54
CA VAL A 139 0.80 12.29 13.18
C VAL A 139 0.91 12.11 14.71
N LEU A 140 2.08 11.75 15.21
CA LEU A 140 2.41 11.58 16.64
C LEU A 140 3.22 12.75 17.20
N ASN A 141 3.27 13.89 16.51
CA ASN A 141 4.08 15.04 16.92
C ASN A 141 5.57 14.67 17.11
N GLY A 142 6.10 13.82 16.21
CA GLY A 142 7.50 13.36 16.23
C GLY A 142 7.80 12.21 17.18
N ASP A 143 6.79 11.66 17.86
CA ASP A 143 6.91 10.40 18.61
C ASP A 143 6.92 9.19 17.67
N THR A 144 7.12 7.98 18.18
CA THR A 144 7.30 6.75 17.42
C THR A 144 6.33 5.65 17.83
N VAL A 145 6.02 4.76 16.90
CA VAL A 145 5.37 3.48 17.20
C VAL A 145 6.40 2.51 17.80
N THR A 146 5.97 1.65 18.71
CA THR A 146 6.78 0.52 19.17
C THR A 146 6.69 -0.60 18.14
N TYR A 147 7.77 -0.80 17.38
CA TYR A 147 7.91 -1.91 16.43
C TYR A 147 8.35 -3.20 17.13
N ALA A 148 8.18 -4.35 16.48
CA ALA A 148 8.64 -5.63 17.03
C ALA A 148 10.16 -5.60 17.31
N ASP A 149 10.58 -6.23 18.41
CA ASP A 149 12.01 -6.48 18.65
C ASP A 149 12.57 -7.34 17.52
N TRP A 150 13.76 -6.98 17.03
CA TRP A 150 14.34 -7.65 15.85
C TRP A 150 14.55 -9.16 16.04
N ASN A 151 14.77 -9.62 17.29
CA ASN A 151 14.94 -11.03 17.60
C ASN A 151 13.62 -11.82 17.49
N SER A 152 12.46 -11.16 17.66
CA SER A 152 11.13 -11.78 17.64
C SER A 152 10.41 -11.66 16.30
N ILE A 153 10.97 -10.93 15.31
CA ILE A 153 10.29 -10.67 14.04
C ILE A 153 9.76 -11.95 13.37
N LYS A 154 10.59 -13.00 13.29
CA LYS A 154 10.19 -14.25 12.62
C LYS A 154 9.04 -14.93 13.34
N GLU A 155 9.13 -15.03 14.67
CA GLU A 155 8.11 -15.67 15.51
C GLU A 155 6.79 -14.87 15.41
N THR A 156 6.86 -13.54 15.47
CA THR A 156 5.67 -12.68 15.34
C THR A 156 5.04 -12.81 13.96
N LEU A 157 5.83 -12.85 12.89
CA LEU A 157 5.33 -13.10 11.54
C LEU A 157 4.61 -14.44 11.43
N ASP A 158 5.23 -15.51 11.92
CA ASP A 158 4.65 -16.85 11.87
C ASP A 158 3.35 -16.92 12.70
N TYR A 159 3.29 -16.24 13.83
CA TYR A 159 2.10 -16.16 14.68
C TYR A 159 0.95 -15.41 13.97
N ASP A 160 1.18 -14.18 13.49
CA ASP A 160 0.14 -13.36 12.89
C ASP A 160 -0.41 -13.99 11.61
N PHE A 161 0.48 -14.52 10.76
CA PHE A 161 0.06 -15.19 9.53
C PHE A 161 -0.68 -16.52 9.79
N SER A 162 -0.27 -17.28 10.81
CA SER A 162 -0.99 -18.51 11.16
C SER A 162 -2.36 -18.23 11.79
N THR A 163 -2.46 -17.18 12.59
CA THR A 163 -3.73 -16.71 13.17
C THR A 163 -4.70 -16.27 12.08
N GLU A 164 -4.23 -15.44 11.13
CA GLU A 164 -5.04 -15.00 10.00
C GLU A 164 -5.47 -16.18 9.11
N LYS A 165 -4.58 -17.12 8.84
CA LYS A 165 -4.91 -18.33 8.04
C LYS A 165 -6.00 -19.19 8.68
N GLN A 166 -6.12 -19.18 10.01
CA GLN A 166 -7.14 -19.92 10.75
C GLN A 166 -8.44 -19.14 10.93
N PHE A 167 -8.42 -17.84 10.64
CA PHE A 167 -9.58 -16.99 10.73
C PHE A 167 -10.58 -17.29 9.62
N SER A 168 -11.86 -17.36 9.96
CA SER A 168 -12.94 -17.57 8.98
C SER A 168 -13.72 -16.29 8.72
N TYR A 169 -13.77 -15.91 7.46
CA TYR A 169 -14.62 -14.81 7.00
C TYR A 169 -16.07 -15.24 6.75
N GLU A 170 -16.36 -16.54 6.85
CA GLU A 170 -17.70 -17.07 6.61
C GLU A 170 -18.68 -16.58 7.68
N GLY A 171 -19.81 -16.04 7.22
CA GLY A 171 -20.87 -15.52 8.10
C GLY A 171 -20.64 -14.14 8.69
N LEU A 172 -19.50 -13.50 8.40
CA LEU A 172 -19.27 -12.11 8.81
C LEU A 172 -20.08 -11.13 7.95
N SER A 173 -20.53 -10.05 8.57
CA SER A 173 -20.93 -8.86 7.82
C SER A 173 -19.71 -8.25 7.13
N ILE A 174 -19.97 -7.47 6.09
CA ILE A 174 -18.89 -6.78 5.36
C ILE A 174 -18.11 -5.80 6.25
N ASP A 175 -18.79 -5.14 7.18
CA ASP A 175 -18.17 -4.22 8.16
C ASP A 175 -17.24 -4.98 9.12
N GLU A 176 -17.61 -6.19 9.56
CA GLU A 176 -16.77 -7.04 10.39
C GLU A 176 -15.54 -7.53 9.61
N ALA A 177 -15.71 -7.89 8.34
CA ALA A 177 -14.61 -8.25 7.46
C ALA A 177 -13.62 -7.08 7.27
N VAL A 178 -14.13 -5.86 7.04
CA VAL A 178 -13.30 -4.65 6.92
C VAL A 178 -12.52 -4.37 8.20
N LYS A 179 -13.16 -4.47 9.36
CA LYS A 179 -12.50 -4.30 10.67
C LYS A 179 -11.39 -5.32 10.88
N HIS A 180 -11.65 -6.58 10.54
CA HIS A 180 -10.65 -7.63 10.67
C HIS A 180 -9.47 -7.41 9.73
N LEU A 181 -9.72 -7.07 8.45
CA LEU A 181 -8.66 -6.73 7.49
C LEU A 181 -7.83 -5.53 7.92
N ALA A 182 -8.48 -4.49 8.49
CA ALA A 182 -7.79 -3.33 9.05
C ALA A 182 -6.88 -3.72 10.22
N LYS A 183 -7.39 -4.58 11.11
CA LYS A 183 -6.60 -5.11 12.23
C LYS A 183 -5.41 -5.91 11.75
N PHE A 184 -5.60 -6.87 10.84
CA PHE A 184 -4.52 -7.69 10.29
C PHE A 184 -3.47 -6.84 9.57
N ALA A 185 -3.87 -5.88 8.73
CA ALA A 185 -2.93 -4.96 8.07
C ALA A 185 -2.11 -4.15 9.09
N SER A 186 -2.76 -3.71 10.19
CA SER A 186 -2.10 -3.00 11.28
C SER A 186 -1.07 -3.87 12.00
N ASP A 187 -1.42 -5.11 12.32
CA ASP A 187 -0.57 -6.03 13.06
C ASP A 187 0.70 -6.38 12.27
N ILE A 188 0.55 -6.82 11.01
CA ILE A 188 1.72 -7.13 10.18
C ILE A 188 2.59 -5.89 9.93
N TRP A 189 1.99 -4.71 9.74
CA TRP A 189 2.77 -3.49 9.55
C TRP A 189 3.58 -3.12 10.80
N GLN A 190 3.04 -3.34 12.02
CA GLN A 190 3.73 -3.06 13.28
C GLN A 190 4.99 -3.93 13.46
N ILE A 191 5.01 -5.14 12.92
CA ILE A 191 6.20 -5.99 12.96
C ILE A 191 7.39 -5.24 12.32
N HIS A 192 7.14 -4.51 11.24
CA HIS A 192 8.13 -3.68 10.55
C HIS A 192 9.44 -4.44 10.27
N PRO A 193 9.38 -5.57 9.53
CA PRO A 193 10.50 -6.47 9.39
C PRO A 193 11.67 -5.92 8.57
N PHE A 194 11.43 -4.88 7.79
CA PHE A 194 12.45 -4.30 6.91
C PHE A 194 12.98 -2.98 7.45
N SER A 195 14.19 -2.61 7.04
CA SER A 195 14.78 -1.31 7.38
C SER A 195 14.01 -0.16 6.73
N GLU A 196 13.60 -0.31 5.47
CA GLU A 196 12.81 0.64 4.70
C GLU A 196 11.77 -0.08 3.84
N GLY A 197 10.78 0.66 3.27
CA GLY A 197 9.79 0.11 2.33
C GLY A 197 8.66 -0.72 2.95
N ASN A 198 8.54 -0.76 4.29
CA ASN A 198 7.52 -1.57 4.97
C ASN A 198 6.09 -1.21 4.53
N THR A 199 5.74 0.06 4.47
CA THR A 199 4.37 0.49 4.11
C THR A 199 4.02 0.12 2.67
N ARG A 200 4.93 0.32 1.71
CA ARG A 200 4.71 -0.05 0.30
C ARG A 200 4.56 -1.57 0.14
N ALA A 201 5.41 -2.36 0.79
CA ALA A 201 5.31 -3.82 0.77
C ALA A 201 4.02 -4.32 1.42
N THR A 202 3.60 -3.73 2.56
CA THR A 202 2.33 -4.06 3.22
C THR A 202 1.13 -3.73 2.32
N ALA A 203 1.11 -2.55 1.68
CA ALA A 203 0.03 -2.16 0.79
C ALA A 203 -0.12 -3.15 -0.39
N VAL A 204 0.98 -3.47 -1.08
CA VAL A 204 0.97 -4.44 -2.20
C VAL A 204 0.52 -5.82 -1.75
N PHE A 205 1.01 -6.30 -0.60
CA PHE A 205 0.60 -7.59 -0.03
C PHE A 205 -0.90 -7.59 0.28
N MET A 206 -1.41 -6.56 0.97
CA MET A 206 -2.83 -6.46 1.33
C MET A 206 -3.74 -6.37 0.11
N ILE A 207 -3.37 -5.61 -0.93
CA ILE A 207 -4.13 -5.56 -2.19
C ILE A 207 -4.24 -6.94 -2.81
N LYS A 208 -3.12 -7.67 -2.92
CA LYS A 208 -3.12 -9.03 -3.48
C LYS A 208 -3.93 -9.99 -2.61
N TYR A 209 -3.82 -9.88 -1.29
CA TYR A 209 -4.58 -10.69 -0.35
C TYR A 209 -6.09 -10.46 -0.50
N MET A 210 -6.53 -9.20 -0.48
CA MET A 210 -7.96 -8.86 -0.65
C MET A 210 -8.52 -9.32 -2.00
N LYS A 211 -7.74 -9.27 -3.08
CA LYS A 211 -8.14 -9.82 -4.38
C LYS A 211 -8.41 -11.32 -4.33
N THR A 212 -7.81 -12.09 -3.42
CA THR A 212 -8.11 -13.54 -3.28
C THR A 212 -9.52 -13.83 -2.77
N PHE A 213 -10.15 -12.87 -2.09
CA PHE A 213 -11.56 -12.96 -1.67
C PHE A 213 -12.54 -12.49 -2.73
N GLY A 214 -12.06 -12.10 -3.91
CA GLY A 214 -12.89 -11.59 -5.00
C GLY A 214 -13.27 -10.11 -4.84
N PHE A 215 -12.66 -9.38 -3.90
CA PHE A 215 -12.86 -7.95 -3.83
C PHE A 215 -12.30 -7.26 -5.07
N SER A 216 -13.11 -6.41 -5.68
CA SER A 216 -12.62 -5.39 -6.60
C SER A 216 -11.99 -4.29 -5.74
N VAL A 217 -10.67 -4.19 -5.78
CA VAL A 217 -9.95 -3.15 -5.04
C VAL A 217 -9.97 -1.89 -5.88
N ASN A 218 -10.80 -0.92 -5.47
CA ASN A 218 -10.79 0.41 -6.08
C ASN A 218 -9.48 1.14 -5.73
N ASN A 219 -8.64 1.40 -6.73
CA ASN A 219 -7.30 1.92 -6.52
C ASN A 219 -7.24 3.42 -6.22
N ASP A 220 -8.33 4.16 -6.38
CA ASP A 220 -8.40 5.60 -6.09
C ASP A 220 -7.98 5.93 -4.65
N ALA A 221 -8.24 5.02 -3.71
CA ALA A 221 -7.87 5.21 -2.32
C ALA A 221 -6.35 5.32 -2.14
N PHE A 222 -5.55 4.45 -2.78
CA PHE A 222 -4.09 4.52 -2.69
C PHE A 222 -3.50 5.64 -3.55
N GLU A 223 -4.06 5.93 -4.72
CA GLU A 223 -3.60 7.01 -5.59
C GLU A 223 -3.54 8.35 -4.84
N LYS A 224 -4.63 8.68 -4.13
CA LYS A 224 -4.81 10.00 -3.51
C LYS A 224 -4.53 10.03 -2.01
N ASN A 225 -4.59 8.88 -1.34
CA ASN A 225 -4.59 8.79 0.11
C ASN A 225 -3.55 7.81 0.68
N SER A 226 -2.46 7.52 -0.03
CA SER A 226 -1.41 6.63 0.47
C SER A 226 -0.72 7.19 1.72
N TRP A 227 -0.56 8.51 1.84
CA TRP A 227 -0.09 9.16 3.06
C TRP A 227 -1.10 9.02 4.22
N TYR A 228 -2.41 9.05 3.92
CA TYR A 228 -3.45 8.75 4.90
C TYR A 228 -3.35 7.30 5.38
N PHE A 229 -3.20 6.34 4.46
CA PHE A 229 -3.02 4.92 4.81
C PHE A 229 -1.84 4.71 5.76
N ARG A 230 -0.67 5.32 5.48
CA ARG A 230 0.48 5.26 6.38
C ARG A 230 0.16 5.81 7.76
N ASN A 231 -0.42 7.01 7.85
CA ASN A 231 -0.76 7.63 9.11
C ASN A 231 -1.83 6.84 9.89
N ALA A 232 -2.78 6.19 9.19
CA ALA A 232 -3.78 5.32 9.80
C ALA A 232 -3.13 4.07 10.44
N LEU A 233 -2.13 3.47 9.78
CA LEU A 233 -1.33 2.38 10.35
C LEU A 233 -0.56 2.84 11.60
N VAL A 234 0.02 4.02 11.58
CA VAL A 234 0.68 4.62 12.75
C VAL A 234 -0.31 4.78 13.90
N ARG A 235 -1.49 5.37 13.64
CA ARG A 235 -2.52 5.58 14.68
C ARG A 235 -3.11 4.28 15.23
N ALA A 236 -3.18 3.24 14.42
CA ALA A 236 -3.63 1.93 14.86
C ALA A 236 -2.66 1.25 15.86
N ASN A 237 -1.39 1.66 15.87
CA ASN A 237 -0.33 1.03 16.64
C ASN A 237 0.31 1.95 17.71
N TYR A 238 -0.30 3.10 18.00
CA TYR A 238 0.26 4.04 18.97
C TYR A 238 -0.63 4.20 20.20
N ASN A 239 -0.03 3.94 21.36
CA ASN A 239 -0.63 4.20 22.68
C ASN A 239 0.28 5.08 23.53
N ASN A 240 -0.29 6.14 24.11
CA ASN A 240 0.37 6.97 25.11
C ASN A 240 -0.63 7.37 26.20
N LEU A 241 -0.72 6.54 27.22
CA LEU A 241 -1.70 6.71 28.31
C LEU A 241 -1.47 8.00 29.11
N GLN A 242 -0.21 8.48 29.19
CA GLN A 242 0.10 9.75 29.89
C GLN A 242 -0.47 10.96 29.17
N LYS A 243 -0.57 10.89 27.83
CA LYS A 243 -1.19 11.91 26.98
C LYS A 243 -2.67 11.64 26.70
N GLY A 244 -3.26 10.57 27.25
CA GLY A 244 -4.64 10.15 26.97
C GLY A 244 -4.84 9.67 25.51
N VAL A 245 -3.76 9.29 24.81
CA VAL A 245 -3.85 8.84 23.43
C VAL A 245 -3.94 7.32 23.37
N HIS A 246 -4.99 6.81 22.74
CA HIS A 246 -5.21 5.38 22.54
C HIS A 246 -5.03 5.01 21.06
N SER A 247 -4.57 3.78 20.82
CA SER A 247 -4.55 3.20 19.48
C SER A 247 -5.98 3.07 18.95
N THR A 248 -6.14 3.24 17.62
CA THR A 248 -7.45 3.12 16.98
C THR A 248 -7.31 2.69 15.53
N THR A 249 -8.05 1.66 15.14
CA THR A 249 -8.17 1.18 13.76
C THR A 249 -9.18 1.97 12.93
N LYS A 250 -9.98 2.85 13.56
CA LYS A 250 -11.06 3.62 12.91
C LYS A 250 -10.64 4.26 11.57
N PHE A 251 -9.48 4.89 11.54
CA PHE A 251 -9.01 5.56 10.32
C PHE A 251 -8.64 4.55 9.22
N LEU A 252 -8.07 3.43 9.61
CA LEU A 252 -7.74 2.35 8.69
C LEU A 252 -9.01 1.64 8.18
N GLU A 253 -10.02 1.47 9.04
CA GLU A 253 -11.35 0.95 8.67
C GLU A 253 -12.02 1.87 7.64
N MET A 254 -12.00 3.20 7.85
CA MET A 254 -12.51 4.18 6.87
C MET A 254 -11.78 4.07 5.52
N PHE A 255 -10.46 3.90 5.54
CA PHE A 255 -9.67 3.72 4.34
C PHE A 255 -10.06 2.44 3.58
N PHE A 256 -10.15 1.30 4.29
CA PHE A 256 -10.55 0.03 3.67
C PHE A 256 -12.03 0.03 3.24
N SER A 257 -12.91 0.73 3.94
CA SER A 257 -14.30 0.90 3.48
C SER A 257 -14.36 1.64 2.14
N ASN A 258 -13.60 2.72 1.98
CA ASN A 258 -13.52 3.39 0.68
C ASN A 258 -12.91 2.51 -0.41
N LEU A 259 -11.91 1.70 -0.05
CA LEU A 259 -11.20 0.83 -0.97
C LEU A 259 -12.06 -0.35 -1.47
N LEU A 260 -12.87 -0.93 -0.59
CA LEU A 260 -13.59 -2.20 -0.84
C LEU A 260 -15.08 -2.03 -1.10
N LEU A 261 -15.70 -0.97 -0.57
CA LEU A 261 -17.15 -0.78 -0.54
C LEU A 261 -17.61 0.46 -1.30
N ASP A 262 -16.70 1.16 -1.97
CA ASP A 262 -16.96 2.43 -2.66
C ASP A 262 -17.67 3.46 -1.75
N THR A 263 -17.37 3.42 -0.45
CA THR A 263 -17.80 4.45 0.48
C THR A 263 -16.99 5.73 0.23
N HIS A 264 -17.51 6.88 0.64
CA HIS A 264 -16.85 8.16 0.40
C HIS A 264 -16.51 8.87 1.72
N TYR A 265 -15.92 8.11 2.67
CA TYR A 265 -15.40 8.73 3.88
C TYR A 265 -14.34 9.76 3.53
N GLU A 266 -14.41 10.91 4.17
CA GLU A 266 -13.43 11.97 4.00
C GLU A 266 -12.13 11.60 4.72
N LEU A 267 -11.06 11.33 3.95
CA LEU A 267 -9.77 10.86 4.45
C LEU A 267 -8.82 12.07 4.68
N LYS A 268 -8.91 12.70 5.87
CA LYS A 268 -8.07 13.85 6.23
C LYS A 268 -7.02 13.49 7.27
N ASN A 269 -5.75 13.64 6.92
CA ASN A 269 -4.61 13.37 7.80
C ASN A 269 -4.65 14.14 9.11
N ARG A 270 -5.13 15.40 9.09
CA ARG A 270 -5.22 16.25 10.29
C ARG A 270 -6.05 15.64 11.42
N TYR A 271 -7.07 14.83 11.10
CA TYR A 271 -7.92 14.19 12.12
C TYR A 271 -7.22 13.06 12.87
N MET A 272 -6.12 12.57 12.33
CA MET A 272 -5.29 11.55 12.96
C MET A 272 -4.21 12.12 13.86
N HIS A 273 -3.90 13.42 13.72
CA HIS A 273 -2.85 14.05 14.52
C HIS A 273 -3.22 14.06 15.99
N ILE A 274 -2.32 13.63 16.87
CA ILE A 274 -2.63 13.46 18.31
C ILE A 274 -2.96 14.77 19.03
N ASP A 275 -2.53 15.91 18.49
CA ASP A 275 -2.84 17.25 19.02
C ASP A 275 -4.07 17.86 18.35
N TYR A 276 -4.78 17.11 17.49
CA TYR A 276 -6.00 17.58 16.86
C TYR A 276 -7.14 17.56 17.90
N ALA A 277 -7.60 18.74 18.32
CA ALA A 277 -8.83 18.89 19.09
C ALA A 277 -10.01 18.95 18.10
N GLU A 278 -10.94 18.02 18.20
CA GLU A 278 -12.24 18.18 17.52
C GLU A 278 -12.87 19.48 18.05
N ASP A 279 -13.14 20.40 17.14
CA ASP A 279 -13.90 21.60 17.49
C ASP A 279 -15.32 21.14 17.86
N ASP A 280 -15.73 21.31 19.13
CA ASP A 280 -17.00 20.86 19.70
C ASP A 280 -18.23 21.29 18.89
N SER A 281 -18.07 22.29 18.00
CA SER A 281 -19.11 22.76 17.09
C SER A 281 -19.59 21.73 16.05
N GLN A 282 -18.77 20.75 15.67
CA GLN A 282 -19.17 19.69 14.72
C GLN A 282 -19.86 18.51 15.41
N SER A 283 -19.50 18.20 16.65
CA SER A 283 -20.15 17.18 17.46
C SER A 283 -21.61 17.53 17.76
N ILE A 284 -21.90 18.80 17.98
CA ILE A 284 -23.26 19.32 18.22
C ILE A 284 -24.12 19.14 16.96
N ASN A 285 -23.58 19.39 15.77
CA ASN A 285 -24.30 19.22 14.51
C ASN A 285 -24.65 17.75 14.21
N LEU A 286 -23.79 16.81 14.55
CA LEU A 286 -24.06 15.37 14.35
C LEU A 286 -25.13 14.86 15.32
N ILE A 287 -25.10 15.35 16.57
CA ILE A 287 -26.11 15.02 17.59
C ILE A 287 -27.48 15.63 17.23
N LEU A 288 -27.50 16.87 16.74
CA LEU A 288 -28.71 17.52 16.27
C LEU A 288 -29.29 16.86 15.02
N TRP A 289 -28.44 16.38 14.08
CA TRP A 289 -28.88 15.64 12.90
C TRP A 289 -29.49 14.30 13.26
N THR A 290 -28.88 13.55 14.16
CA THR A 290 -29.41 12.25 14.62
C THR A 290 -30.67 12.41 15.46
N ALA A 291 -30.80 13.48 16.24
CA ALA A 291 -32.03 13.83 16.97
C ALA A 291 -33.16 14.27 16.02
N PHE A 292 -32.84 15.04 14.99
CA PHE A 292 -33.79 15.46 13.96
C PHE A 292 -34.34 14.28 13.14
N TRP A 293 -33.49 13.33 12.75
CA TRP A 293 -33.92 12.10 12.04
C TRP A 293 -34.78 11.18 12.91
N LYS A 294 -34.50 11.07 14.20
CA LYS A 294 -35.36 10.31 15.12
C LYS A 294 -36.72 10.97 15.37
N SER A 295 -36.86 12.30 15.24
CA SER A 295 -38.15 13.00 15.40
C SER A 295 -39.04 12.93 14.15
N LEU A 296 -38.51 12.48 13.00
CA LEU A 296 -39.28 12.31 11.76
C LEU A 296 -39.81 10.87 11.54
N GLN A 297 -39.54 9.96 12.50
CA GLN A 297 -40.02 8.57 12.46
C GLN A 297 -41.19 8.30 13.42
N PHE A 298 -41.89 9.31 13.89
CA PHE A 298 -43.19 9.20 14.62
C PHE A 298 -44.31 9.88 13.88
#